data_7f73d1fa3ff2ce7bb15db138cd39999a
#
_entry.id   7f73d1fa3ff2ce7bb15db138cd39999a
#
_cell.length_a   1.000
_cell.length_b   1.000
_cell.length_c   1.000
_cell.angle_alpha   90.00
_cell.angle_beta   90.00
_cell.angle_gamma   90.00
#
_symmetry.space_group_name_H-M   'P 1'
#
loop_
_entity.id
_entity.type
_entity.pdbx_description
1 polymer ?
#
loop_
_entity_poly.entity_id
_entity_poly.type
_entity_poly.pdbx_seq_one_letter_code
_entity_poly.pdbx_strand_id
1 'polypeptide(L)'
;LYDIGSGCLLDTSEFDMTHEPTVQESVAAGVDLTFFSCDKLLGGPQAGVILGKKELISRLADHPLARAVRIDKLNLTALASTLIHYVKGEALTQIPIWRMISAPIEELKARVFRWHQSLTASSEIIQGYSTIGGGSLPGQTMPTWLLAIPGNGNKYSAAEIAKRLRRSDYPVIARIESDLSLIHISEP
;
A
#
# COMPACT_ATOMS: atom_id res chain seq x y z
N LEU A 1 -22.28 -6.54 -13.12
CA LEU A 1 -20.82 -6.49 -13.01
C LEU A 1 -20.41 -5.34 -12.11
N TYR A 2 -19.49 -5.57 -11.20
CA TYR A 2 -18.96 -4.56 -10.31
C TYR A 2 -17.44 -4.68 -10.18
N ASP A 3 -16.71 -3.63 -10.55
CA ASP A 3 -15.27 -3.53 -10.39
C ASP A 3 -14.99 -2.74 -9.11
N ILE A 4 -14.48 -3.42 -8.09
CA ILE A 4 -14.07 -2.78 -6.83
C ILE A 4 -12.69 -2.13 -7.00
N GLY A 5 -11.88 -2.63 -7.92
CA GLY A 5 -10.54 -2.15 -8.19
C GLY A 5 -9.53 -2.46 -7.09
N SER A 6 -9.76 -2.01 -5.88
CA SER A 6 -8.81 -2.05 -4.74
C SER A 6 -8.69 -3.41 -4.07
N GLY A 7 -9.70 -4.27 -4.16
CA GLY A 7 -9.74 -5.56 -3.43
C GLY A 7 -9.81 -5.40 -1.91
N CYS A 8 -10.45 -4.34 -1.44
CA CYS A 8 -10.57 -4.05 -0.02
C CYS A 8 -11.38 -5.12 0.71
N LEU A 9 -10.83 -5.64 1.82
CA LEU A 9 -11.47 -6.65 2.69
C LEU A 9 -11.70 -6.15 4.12
N LEU A 10 -11.13 -5.01 4.51
CA LEU A 10 -11.32 -4.39 5.83
C LEU A 10 -12.02 -3.04 5.64
N ASP A 11 -12.79 -2.62 6.64
CA ASP A 11 -13.42 -1.32 6.61
C ASP A 11 -12.37 -0.21 6.82
N THR A 12 -12.14 0.58 5.78
CA THR A 12 -11.17 1.68 5.82
C THR A 12 -11.58 2.81 6.76
N SER A 13 -12.87 2.94 7.09
CA SER A 13 -13.37 3.94 8.03
C SER A 13 -12.86 3.72 9.47
N GLU A 14 -12.44 2.51 9.82
CA GLU A 14 -11.80 2.21 11.10
C GLU A 14 -10.41 2.86 11.26
N PHE A 15 -9.85 3.39 10.16
CA PHE A 15 -8.52 4.02 10.10
C PHE A 15 -8.60 5.50 9.73
N ASP A 16 -9.68 6.19 10.07
CA ASP A 16 -9.92 7.61 9.78
C ASP A 16 -9.89 7.96 8.27
N MET A 17 -10.18 6.98 7.41
CA MET A 17 -10.26 7.14 5.97
C MET A 17 -11.71 7.12 5.47
N THR A 18 -11.93 7.61 4.26
CA THR A 18 -13.21 7.40 3.58
C THR A 18 -13.46 5.89 3.40
N HIS A 19 -14.71 5.47 3.61
CA HIS A 19 -15.08 4.07 3.38
C HIS A 19 -14.84 3.66 1.93
N GLU A 20 -13.99 2.65 1.75
CA GLU A 20 -13.77 1.98 0.47
C GLU A 20 -14.68 0.75 0.41
N PRO A 21 -15.50 0.59 -0.63
CA PRO A 21 -16.39 -0.56 -0.74
C PRO A 21 -15.62 -1.88 -0.62
N THR A 22 -16.11 -2.77 0.24
CA THR A 22 -15.47 -4.07 0.44
C THR A 22 -16.02 -5.13 -0.51
N VAL A 23 -15.23 -6.20 -0.70
CA VAL A 23 -15.66 -7.37 -1.47
C VAL A 23 -16.89 -8.00 -0.83
N GLN A 24 -16.94 -8.06 0.50
CA GLN A 24 -18.06 -8.62 1.26
C GLN A 24 -19.36 -7.86 1.01
N GLU A 25 -19.31 -6.52 0.98
CA GLU A 25 -20.47 -5.69 0.70
C GLU A 25 -21.03 -5.93 -0.71
N SER A 26 -20.17 -6.07 -1.72
CA SER A 26 -20.63 -6.35 -3.07
C SER A 26 -21.30 -7.71 -3.19
N VAL A 27 -20.79 -8.71 -2.48
CA VAL A 27 -21.41 -10.04 -2.39
C VAL A 27 -22.75 -9.97 -1.66
N ALA A 28 -22.82 -9.25 -0.54
CA ALA A 28 -24.06 -9.07 0.24
C ALA A 28 -25.12 -8.29 -0.54
N ALA A 29 -24.72 -7.34 -1.39
CA ALA A 29 -25.61 -6.62 -2.30
C ALA A 29 -26.15 -7.47 -3.47
N GLY A 30 -25.74 -8.73 -3.58
CA GLY A 30 -26.22 -9.66 -4.61
C GLY A 30 -25.67 -9.39 -6.01
N VAL A 31 -24.49 -8.77 -6.11
CA VAL A 31 -23.83 -8.54 -7.40
C VAL A 31 -23.54 -9.87 -8.10
N ASP A 32 -23.85 -9.97 -9.39
CA ASP A 32 -23.67 -11.21 -10.14
C ASP A 32 -22.21 -11.60 -10.33
N LEU A 33 -21.35 -10.62 -10.60
CA LEU A 33 -19.90 -10.75 -10.72
C LEU A 33 -19.22 -9.53 -10.16
N THR A 34 -18.27 -9.74 -9.25
CA THR A 34 -17.37 -8.74 -8.69
C THR A 34 -15.94 -9.12 -9.05
N PHE A 35 -15.13 -8.14 -9.42
CA PHE A 35 -13.72 -8.36 -9.72
C PHE A 35 -12.85 -7.24 -9.17
N PHE A 36 -11.59 -7.58 -8.86
CA PHE A 36 -10.64 -6.66 -8.24
C PHE A 36 -9.20 -7.10 -8.43
N SER A 37 -8.28 -6.17 -8.22
CA SER A 37 -6.84 -6.41 -8.19
C SER A 37 -6.40 -6.87 -6.79
N CYS A 38 -5.40 -7.75 -6.74
CA CYS A 38 -4.89 -8.27 -5.47
C CYS A 38 -3.68 -7.48 -4.94
N ASP A 39 -3.04 -6.69 -5.76
CA ASP A 39 -1.80 -5.95 -5.50
C ASP A 39 -2.02 -4.50 -5.00
N LYS A 40 -3.22 -4.20 -4.51
CA LYS A 40 -3.58 -2.92 -3.91
C LYS A 40 -3.92 -3.10 -2.43
N LEU A 41 -5.12 -2.67 -1.95
CA LEU A 41 -5.52 -2.80 -0.54
C LEU A 41 -5.61 -4.25 -0.04
N LEU A 42 -5.85 -5.22 -0.92
CA LEU A 42 -5.73 -6.62 -0.50
C LEU A 42 -4.30 -6.95 -0.03
N GLY A 43 -3.28 -6.29 -0.56
CA GLY A 43 -1.89 -6.48 -0.13
C GLY A 43 -1.26 -7.79 -0.59
N GLY A 44 -1.80 -8.40 -1.64
CA GLY A 44 -1.31 -9.62 -2.26
C GLY A 44 -0.39 -9.39 -3.45
N PRO A 45 -0.04 -10.45 -4.20
CA PRO A 45 0.72 -10.35 -5.42
C PRO A 45 -0.12 -9.77 -6.55
N GLN A 46 0.53 -9.42 -7.66
CA GLN A 46 -0.16 -8.98 -8.86
C GLN A 46 -1.01 -10.11 -9.44
N ALA A 47 -2.30 -10.01 -9.23
CA ALA A 47 -3.32 -10.94 -9.70
C ALA A 47 -4.68 -10.23 -9.77
N GLY A 48 -5.60 -10.81 -10.53
CA GLY A 48 -7.01 -10.44 -10.54
C GLY A 48 -7.87 -11.58 -9.99
N VAL A 49 -8.89 -11.23 -9.23
CA VAL A 49 -9.89 -12.18 -8.73
C VAL A 49 -11.25 -11.82 -9.29
N ILE A 50 -12.01 -12.83 -9.67
CA ILE A 50 -13.41 -12.70 -10.05
C ILE A 50 -14.23 -13.59 -9.13
N LEU A 51 -15.21 -13.00 -8.46
CA LEU A 51 -16.19 -13.68 -7.60
C LEU A 51 -17.60 -13.52 -8.17
N GLY A 52 -18.47 -14.48 -7.94
CA GLY A 52 -19.86 -14.32 -8.32
C GLY A 52 -20.62 -15.62 -8.48
N LYS A 53 -21.76 -15.55 -9.19
CA LYS A 53 -22.66 -16.67 -9.40
C LYS A 53 -21.92 -17.83 -10.13
N LYS A 54 -22.11 -19.03 -9.62
CA LYS A 54 -21.44 -20.24 -10.10
C LYS A 54 -21.53 -20.43 -11.61
N GLU A 55 -22.71 -20.20 -12.18
CA GLU A 55 -22.98 -20.37 -13.61
C GLU A 55 -22.13 -19.41 -14.46
N LEU A 56 -21.96 -18.19 -13.99
CA LEU A 56 -21.16 -17.18 -14.69
C LEU A 56 -19.67 -17.47 -14.56
N ILE A 57 -19.22 -17.86 -13.37
CA ILE A 57 -17.80 -18.24 -13.14
C ILE A 57 -17.44 -19.46 -13.98
N SER A 58 -18.31 -20.49 -14.07
CA SER A 58 -18.05 -21.65 -14.91
C SER A 58 -17.91 -21.27 -16.39
N ARG A 59 -18.79 -20.39 -16.91
CA ARG A 59 -18.68 -19.90 -18.30
C ARG A 59 -17.40 -19.12 -18.56
N LEU A 60 -16.95 -18.32 -17.59
CA LEU A 60 -15.67 -17.59 -17.67
C LEU A 60 -14.49 -18.57 -17.68
N ALA A 61 -14.51 -19.59 -16.82
CA ALA A 61 -13.44 -20.59 -16.72
C ALA A 61 -13.30 -21.43 -18.00
N ASP A 62 -14.40 -21.69 -18.69
CA ASP A 62 -14.43 -22.45 -19.95
C ASP A 62 -13.99 -21.62 -21.18
N HIS A 63 -13.88 -20.29 -21.02
CA HIS A 63 -13.49 -19.42 -22.12
C HIS A 63 -12.00 -19.59 -22.46
N PRO A 64 -11.60 -19.66 -23.74
CA PRO A 64 -10.20 -19.85 -24.14
C PRO A 64 -9.22 -18.84 -23.54
N LEU A 65 -9.63 -17.57 -23.35
CA LEU A 65 -8.81 -16.54 -22.72
C LEU A 65 -8.47 -16.85 -21.26
N ALA A 66 -9.31 -17.59 -20.52
CA ALA A 66 -9.02 -17.95 -19.12
C ALA A 66 -7.68 -18.70 -19.00
N ARG A 67 -7.32 -19.51 -20.02
CA ARG A 67 -6.01 -20.15 -20.04
C ARG A 67 -4.86 -19.20 -20.32
N ALA A 68 -5.07 -18.19 -21.15
CA ALA A 68 -4.05 -17.20 -21.52
C ALA A 68 -3.71 -16.25 -20.34
N VAL A 69 -4.73 -15.88 -19.55
CA VAL A 69 -4.59 -14.96 -18.39
C VAL A 69 -4.46 -15.69 -17.07
N ARG A 70 -4.25 -17.00 -17.07
CA ARG A 70 -4.17 -17.80 -15.87
C ARG A 70 -3.00 -17.37 -14.99
N ILE A 71 -3.28 -17.11 -13.71
CA ILE A 71 -2.25 -16.87 -12.68
C ILE A 71 -1.25 -18.05 -12.62
N ASP A 72 0.02 -17.75 -12.48
CA ASP A 72 1.07 -18.75 -12.23
C ASP A 72 1.03 -19.30 -10.81
N LYS A 73 1.73 -20.41 -10.57
CA LYS A 73 1.69 -21.12 -9.29
C LYS A 73 2.32 -20.32 -8.14
N LEU A 74 3.34 -19.50 -8.39
CA LEU A 74 4.02 -18.73 -7.36
C LEU A 74 3.10 -17.62 -6.85
N ASN A 75 2.51 -16.84 -7.77
CA ASN A 75 1.55 -15.81 -7.43
C ASN A 75 0.28 -16.41 -6.79
N LEU A 76 -0.19 -17.58 -7.24
CA LEU A 76 -1.32 -18.26 -6.60
C LEU A 76 -1.01 -18.65 -5.16
N THR A 77 0.19 -19.17 -4.89
CA THR A 77 0.63 -19.53 -3.54
C THR A 77 0.77 -18.29 -2.65
N ALA A 78 1.35 -17.21 -3.18
CA ALA A 78 1.47 -15.95 -2.46
C ALA A 78 0.09 -15.34 -2.14
N LEU A 79 -0.84 -15.36 -3.10
CA LEU A 79 -2.22 -14.89 -2.87
C LEU A 79 -2.93 -15.73 -1.80
N ALA A 80 -2.80 -17.05 -1.86
CA ALA A 80 -3.38 -17.93 -0.85
C ALA A 80 -2.81 -17.64 0.54
N SER A 81 -1.49 -17.42 0.66
CA SER A 81 -0.86 -17.03 1.92
C SER A 81 -1.40 -15.70 2.45
N THR A 82 -1.55 -14.69 1.59
CA THR A 82 -2.15 -13.40 1.95
C THR A 82 -3.58 -13.57 2.48
N LEU A 83 -4.42 -14.32 1.78
CA LEU A 83 -5.82 -14.55 2.20
C LEU A 83 -5.92 -15.32 3.52
N ILE A 84 -4.99 -16.22 3.83
CA ILE A 84 -4.93 -16.92 5.10
C ILE A 84 -4.77 -15.95 6.28
N HIS A 85 -3.99 -14.87 6.13
CA HIS A 85 -3.85 -13.85 7.18
C HIS A 85 -5.15 -13.09 7.44
N TYR A 86 -5.98 -12.87 6.42
CA TYR A 86 -7.33 -12.32 6.62
C TYR A 86 -8.23 -13.30 7.38
N VAL A 87 -8.23 -14.57 7.00
CA VAL A 87 -9.04 -15.61 7.68
C VAL A 87 -8.64 -15.77 9.15
N LYS A 88 -7.35 -15.61 9.47
CA LYS A 88 -6.83 -15.66 10.84
C LYS A 88 -7.01 -14.37 11.64
N GLY A 89 -7.49 -13.28 11.03
CA GLY A 89 -7.55 -11.97 11.68
C GLY A 89 -6.19 -11.31 11.91
N GLU A 90 -5.17 -11.69 11.15
CA GLU A 90 -3.78 -11.22 11.30
C GLU A 90 -3.41 -10.10 10.29
N ALA A 91 -4.37 -9.61 9.52
CA ALA A 91 -4.10 -8.69 8.40
C ALA A 91 -3.33 -7.44 8.84
N LEU A 92 -3.72 -6.80 9.95
CA LEU A 92 -3.09 -5.58 10.45
C LEU A 92 -1.63 -5.77 10.92
N THR A 93 -1.22 -6.99 11.18
CA THR A 93 0.14 -7.30 11.65
C THR A 93 1.01 -7.98 10.62
N GLN A 94 0.44 -8.72 9.68
CA GLN A 94 1.17 -9.54 8.72
C GLN A 94 1.18 -8.97 7.30
N ILE A 95 0.14 -8.24 6.90
CA ILE A 95 0.04 -7.68 5.55
C ILE A 95 0.65 -6.27 5.55
N PRO A 96 1.71 -6.01 4.75
CA PRO A 96 2.47 -4.76 4.82
C PRO A 96 1.62 -3.50 4.66
N ILE A 97 0.71 -3.45 3.68
CA ILE A 97 -0.16 -2.28 3.45
C ILE A 97 -0.98 -1.95 4.71
N TRP A 98 -1.60 -2.97 5.35
CA TRP A 98 -2.41 -2.76 6.54
C TRP A 98 -1.59 -2.42 7.78
N ARG A 99 -0.38 -2.97 7.91
CA ARG A 99 0.56 -2.56 8.95
C ARG A 99 0.96 -1.09 8.83
N MET A 100 1.10 -0.58 7.61
CA MET A 100 1.42 0.82 7.35
C MET A 100 0.22 1.73 7.62
N ILE A 101 -0.98 1.33 7.17
CA ILE A 101 -2.23 2.07 7.39
C ILE A 101 -2.56 2.15 8.90
N SER A 102 -2.44 1.04 9.62
CA SER A 102 -2.79 0.96 11.04
C SER A 102 -1.70 1.45 11.99
N ALA A 103 -0.54 1.88 11.49
CA ALA A 103 0.58 2.29 12.33
C ALA A 103 0.24 3.53 13.15
N PRO A 104 0.37 3.50 14.50
CA PRO A 104 0.11 4.65 15.34
C PRO A 104 1.03 5.82 15.01
N ILE A 105 0.50 7.03 14.94
CA ILE A 105 1.26 8.24 14.59
C ILE A 105 2.46 8.48 15.54
N GLU A 106 2.31 8.12 16.81
CA GLU A 106 3.38 8.24 17.82
C GLU A 106 4.53 7.25 17.55
N GLU A 107 4.23 6.07 17.02
CA GLU A 107 5.27 5.12 16.61
C GLU A 107 6.06 5.67 15.42
N LEU A 108 5.37 6.25 14.43
CA LEU A 108 6.01 6.89 13.28
C LEU A 108 6.92 8.03 13.74
N LYS A 109 6.44 8.89 14.65
CA LYS A 109 7.22 9.97 15.27
C LYS A 109 8.47 9.45 15.97
N ALA A 110 8.32 8.43 16.79
CA ALA A 110 9.46 7.82 17.49
C ALA A 110 10.49 7.22 16.53
N ARG A 111 10.05 6.66 15.40
CA ARG A 111 10.91 6.10 14.36
C ARG A 111 11.71 7.20 13.64
N VAL A 112 11.04 8.27 13.23
CA VAL A 112 11.70 9.45 12.63
C VAL A 112 12.72 10.06 13.60
N PHE A 113 12.36 10.18 14.87
CA PHE A 113 13.24 10.73 15.90
C PHE A 113 14.53 9.92 16.05
N ARG A 114 14.44 8.59 16.07
CA ARG A 114 15.64 7.73 16.11
C ARG A 114 16.53 7.94 14.87
N TRP A 115 15.95 8.07 13.70
CA TRP A 115 16.72 8.33 12.48
C TRP A 115 17.38 9.70 12.50
N HIS A 116 16.65 10.73 12.91
CA HIS A 116 17.19 12.07 13.07
C HIS A 116 18.41 12.09 14.01
N GLN A 117 18.35 11.41 15.14
CA GLN A 117 19.47 11.33 16.09
C GLN A 117 20.67 10.57 15.55
N SER A 118 20.49 9.63 14.64
CA SER A 118 21.59 8.83 14.07
C SER A 118 22.30 9.51 12.89
N LEU A 119 21.72 10.58 12.35
CA LEU A 119 22.31 11.30 11.23
C LEU A 119 23.32 12.36 11.71
N THR A 120 24.44 12.45 11.00
CA THR A 120 25.41 13.55 11.15
C THR A 120 25.09 14.75 10.25
N ALA A 121 24.26 14.54 9.23
CA ALA A 121 23.79 15.60 8.35
C ALA A 121 22.69 16.43 9.02
N SER A 122 22.62 17.71 8.66
CA SER A 122 21.49 18.56 9.08
C SER A 122 20.18 17.96 8.57
N SER A 123 19.25 17.74 9.47
CA SER A 123 17.93 17.18 9.16
C SER A 123 16.89 17.73 10.11
N GLU A 124 15.63 17.66 9.73
CA GLU A 124 14.49 18.16 10.51
C GLU A 124 13.41 17.08 10.55
N ILE A 125 12.63 17.09 11.65
CA ILE A 125 11.45 16.25 11.79
C ILE A 125 10.25 17.12 11.49
N ILE A 126 9.50 16.79 10.45
CA ILE A 126 8.33 17.56 10.04
C ILE A 126 7.09 16.69 9.98
N GLN A 127 5.94 17.28 10.22
CA GLN A 127 4.66 16.64 9.93
C GLN A 127 4.37 16.72 8.44
N GLY A 128 3.71 15.71 7.91
CA GLY A 128 3.32 15.63 6.52
C GLY A 128 2.20 14.64 6.28
N TYR A 129 2.02 14.26 5.03
CA TYR A 129 0.98 13.35 4.62
C TYR A 129 1.56 12.26 3.72
N SER A 130 1.11 11.01 3.94
CA SER A 130 1.32 9.88 3.05
C SER A 130 0.07 9.62 2.23
N THR A 131 0.23 9.13 1.02
CA THR A 131 -0.86 8.65 0.15
C THR A 131 -0.94 7.14 0.21
N ILE A 132 -2.13 6.58 -0.03
CA ILE A 132 -2.35 5.11 0.04
C ILE A 132 -1.87 4.40 -1.23
N GLY A 133 -1.53 5.14 -2.26
CA GLY A 133 -1.09 4.59 -3.55
C GLY A 133 -2.13 4.71 -4.66
N GLY A 134 -1.70 4.40 -5.88
CA GLY A 134 -2.54 4.54 -7.07
C GLY A 134 -3.66 3.49 -7.14
N GLY A 135 -4.86 3.93 -7.47
CA GLY A 135 -5.99 3.03 -7.72
C GLY A 135 -6.75 2.56 -6.47
N SER A 136 -6.45 3.13 -5.30
CA SER A 136 -7.20 2.94 -4.06
C SER A 136 -7.37 4.28 -3.38
N LEU A 137 -8.57 4.63 -2.92
CA LEU A 137 -8.88 5.85 -2.18
C LEU A 137 -8.23 7.10 -2.80
N PRO A 138 -8.53 7.46 -4.05
CA PRO A 138 -7.86 8.54 -4.76
C PRO A 138 -8.02 9.87 -4.02
N GLY A 139 -6.90 10.57 -3.81
CA GLY A 139 -6.88 11.86 -3.10
C GLY A 139 -6.91 11.76 -1.57
N GLN A 140 -7.04 10.57 -1.00
CA GLN A 140 -6.94 10.37 0.45
C GLN A 140 -5.49 10.43 0.90
N THR A 141 -5.28 11.08 2.04
CA THR A 141 -3.97 11.18 2.68
C THR A 141 -4.09 10.85 4.16
N MET A 142 -3.01 10.32 4.71
CA MET A 142 -2.88 9.99 6.12
C MET A 142 -1.82 10.88 6.77
N PRO A 143 -2.05 11.42 7.98
CA PRO A 143 -1.02 12.12 8.73
C PRO A 143 0.20 11.23 8.93
N THR A 144 1.39 11.80 8.77
CA THR A 144 2.64 11.09 8.99
C THR A 144 3.73 12.02 9.53
N TRP A 145 4.86 11.44 9.93
CA TRP A 145 6.07 12.16 10.25
C TRP A 145 7.14 11.86 9.21
N LEU A 146 7.86 12.89 8.83
CA LEU A 146 8.89 12.84 7.78
C LEU A 146 10.23 13.25 8.35
N LEU A 147 11.28 12.60 7.85
CA LEU A 147 12.65 13.09 8.00
C LEU A 147 12.99 13.94 6.78
N ALA A 148 13.14 15.24 6.99
CA ALA A 148 13.51 16.19 5.95
C ALA A 148 15.01 16.47 6.02
N ILE A 149 15.70 16.33 4.89
CA ILE A 149 17.11 16.66 4.75
C ILE A 149 17.19 17.82 3.75
N PRO A 150 17.43 19.06 4.23
CA PRO A 150 17.51 20.23 3.35
C PRO A 150 18.75 20.17 2.47
N GLY A 151 18.61 20.56 1.22
CA GLY A 151 19.77 20.78 0.33
C GLY A 151 20.54 22.02 0.77
N ASN A 152 19.82 23.05 1.19
CA ASN A 152 20.41 24.27 1.68
C ASN A 152 20.98 24.08 3.11
N GLY A 153 22.24 24.42 3.31
CA GLY A 153 22.95 24.19 4.59
C GLY A 153 23.67 22.83 4.69
N ASN A 154 23.51 21.94 3.73
CA ASN A 154 24.28 20.71 3.58
C ASN A 154 25.31 20.83 2.45
N LYS A 155 26.29 19.92 2.44
CA LYS A 155 27.31 19.84 1.36
C LYS A 155 26.71 19.57 -0.03
N TYR A 156 25.52 19.02 -0.10
CA TYR A 156 24.87 18.52 -1.31
C TYR A 156 23.47 19.07 -1.44
N SER A 157 23.02 19.34 -2.68
CA SER A 157 21.63 19.68 -2.96
C SER A 157 20.68 18.51 -2.64
N ALA A 158 19.38 18.78 -2.47
CA ALA A 158 18.37 17.75 -2.23
C ALA A 158 18.38 16.66 -3.31
N ALA A 159 18.59 17.04 -4.58
CA ALA A 159 18.70 16.11 -5.70
C ALA A 159 19.91 15.18 -5.60
N GLU A 160 21.07 15.72 -5.20
CA GLU A 160 22.29 14.92 -5.01
C GLU A 160 22.17 14.02 -3.77
N ILE A 161 21.52 14.48 -2.69
CA ILE A 161 21.20 13.66 -1.52
C ILE A 161 20.32 12.48 -1.93
N ALA A 162 19.22 12.72 -2.61
CA ALA A 162 18.30 11.68 -3.09
C ALA A 162 19.00 10.69 -4.04
N LYS A 163 19.91 11.17 -4.90
CA LYS A 163 20.74 10.31 -5.77
C LYS A 163 21.68 9.41 -4.98
N ARG A 164 22.32 9.94 -3.93
CA ARG A 164 23.22 9.18 -3.05
C ARG A 164 22.46 8.15 -2.23
N LEU A 165 21.31 8.51 -1.68
CA LEU A 165 20.41 7.60 -0.96
C LEU A 165 20.01 6.40 -1.82
N ARG A 166 19.67 6.61 -3.10
CA ARG A 166 19.36 5.52 -4.04
C ARG A 166 20.55 4.61 -4.39
N ARG A 167 21.79 5.10 -4.21
CA ARG A 167 23.02 4.38 -4.54
C ARG A 167 23.74 3.81 -3.32
N SER A 168 23.16 3.95 -2.12
CA SER A 168 23.70 3.33 -0.91
C SER A 168 23.51 1.81 -0.95
N ASP A 169 24.25 1.09 -0.11
CA ASP A 169 24.14 -0.38 0.02
C ASP A 169 22.69 -0.81 0.35
N TYR A 170 21.96 0.01 1.09
CA TYR A 170 20.53 -0.10 1.30
C TYR A 170 19.83 1.09 0.62
N PRO A 171 19.36 0.92 -0.63
CA PRO A 171 18.76 2.01 -1.38
C PRO A 171 17.56 2.62 -0.67
N VAL A 172 17.57 3.94 -0.51
CA VAL A 172 16.46 4.73 0.07
C VAL A 172 15.92 5.65 -1.01
N ILE A 173 14.60 5.58 -1.24
CA ILE A 173 13.89 6.44 -2.19
C ILE A 173 13.28 7.60 -1.41
N ALA A 174 13.83 8.79 -1.60
CA ALA A 174 13.32 10.01 -1.02
C ALA A 174 12.55 10.82 -2.06
N ARG A 175 11.46 11.49 -1.64
CA ARG A 175 10.75 12.48 -2.44
C ARG A 175 11.46 13.83 -2.33
N ILE A 176 11.52 14.59 -3.40
CA ILE A 176 12.09 15.94 -3.40
C ILE A 176 10.92 16.93 -3.48
N GLU A 177 10.86 17.84 -2.53
CA GLU A 177 9.88 18.90 -2.47
C GLU A 177 10.49 20.14 -1.83
N SER A 178 10.35 21.32 -2.47
CA SER A 178 10.87 22.60 -1.95
C SER A 178 12.32 22.57 -1.50
N ASP A 179 13.21 21.95 -2.28
CA ASP A 179 14.64 21.71 -1.96
C ASP A 179 14.89 20.89 -0.69
N LEU A 180 13.91 20.10 -0.28
CA LEU A 180 14.02 19.10 0.80
C LEU A 180 14.05 17.70 0.19
N SER A 181 14.90 16.85 0.71
CA SER A 181 14.84 15.41 0.48
C SER A 181 14.02 14.79 1.61
N LEU A 182 12.79 14.38 1.31
CA LEU A 182 11.81 13.87 2.27
C LEU A 182 11.84 12.35 2.30
N ILE A 183 12.11 11.79 3.47
CA ILE A 183 12.07 10.35 3.69
C ILE A 183 10.79 10.03 4.47
N HIS A 184 9.91 9.29 3.82
CA HIS A 184 8.70 8.74 4.43
C HIS A 184 9.05 7.50 5.25
N ILE A 185 8.51 7.42 6.46
CA ILE A 185 8.78 6.31 7.39
C ILE A 185 7.78 5.17 7.20
N SER A 186 6.60 5.52 6.78
CA SER A 186 5.52 4.60 6.45
C SER A 186 4.79 5.20 5.25
N GLU A 187 4.87 4.54 4.14
CA GLU A 187 4.13 4.89 2.93
C GLU A 187 3.55 3.57 2.40
N PRO A 188 2.20 3.46 2.43
CA PRO A 188 1.48 2.27 1.95
C PRO A 188 1.66 2.01 0.47
#